data_204f615213fa909db171b20e6071af10
#
_entry.id   204f615213fa909db171b20e6071af10
#
_cell.length_a   1.000
_cell.length_b   1.000
_cell.length_c   1.000
_cell.angle_alpha   90.00
_cell.angle_beta   90.00
_cell.angle_gamma   90.00
#
_symmetry.space_group_name_H-M   'P 1'
#
loop_
_entity.id
_entity.type
_entity.pdbx_description
1 polymer ?
#
loop_
_entity_poly.entity_id
_entity_poly.type
_entity_poly.pdbx_seq_one_letter_code
_entity_poly.pdbx_strand_id
1 'polypeptide(L)'
;MSEKKGMIFDFNGTLVLDSHIHKATWQDFFPEHGRAPLTDEEAEKNLLGCSNTEILTRFFSPLTQEEIERLTYEKEAEYRRRAVLDPTFVLVPGVEEFLDYLKAEGYPMMIATGSEINNVKCYFEYFHLERWFDWEHII
;
A
#
# COMPACT_ATOMS: atom_id res chain seq x y z
N MET A 1 12.58 -36.22 5.48
CA MET A 1 11.74 -35.05 5.81
C MET A 1 11.68 -34.13 4.61
N SER A 2 10.51 -33.79 4.16
CA SER A 2 10.36 -32.80 3.10
C SER A 2 10.57 -31.40 3.68
N GLU A 3 11.46 -30.63 3.10
CA GLU A 3 11.59 -29.22 3.43
C GLU A 3 10.31 -28.49 3.02
N LYS A 4 9.72 -27.71 3.94
CA LYS A 4 8.59 -26.85 3.61
C LYS A 4 9.10 -25.62 2.88
N LYS A 5 8.52 -25.34 1.74
CA LYS A 5 8.82 -24.12 0.99
C LYS A 5 8.25 -22.93 1.74
N GLY A 6 8.98 -21.81 1.71
CA GLY A 6 8.48 -20.56 2.25
C GLY A 6 7.43 -19.93 1.36
N MET A 7 6.60 -19.06 1.94
CA MET A 7 5.59 -18.27 1.24
C MET A 7 5.98 -16.81 1.29
N ILE A 8 5.97 -16.15 0.15
CA ILE A 8 6.19 -14.70 0.02
C ILE A 8 4.91 -14.08 -0.50
N PHE A 9 4.40 -13.09 0.22
CA PHE A 9 3.17 -12.40 -0.14
C PHE A 9 3.47 -10.96 -0.56
N ASP A 10 2.84 -10.51 -1.63
CA ASP A 10 2.62 -9.10 -1.87
C ASP A 10 1.53 -8.62 -0.90
N PHE A 11 1.47 -7.33 -0.61
CA PHE A 11 0.49 -6.79 0.33
C PHE A 11 -0.65 -6.06 -0.38
N ASN A 12 -0.38 -4.89 -0.94
CA ASN A 12 -1.40 -4.08 -1.60
C ASN A 12 -1.91 -4.75 -2.89
N GLY A 13 -3.21 -4.86 -3.02
CA GLY A 13 -3.85 -5.56 -4.15
C GLY A 13 -3.84 -7.08 -4.03
N THR A 14 -3.30 -7.63 -2.94
CA THR A 14 -3.21 -9.08 -2.68
C THR A 14 -3.85 -9.44 -1.34
N LEU A 15 -3.30 -8.94 -0.24
CA LEU A 15 -3.84 -9.17 1.11
C LEU A 15 -4.89 -8.13 1.50
N VAL A 16 -4.80 -6.93 0.94
CA VAL A 16 -5.82 -5.87 1.04
C VAL A 16 -6.09 -5.30 -0.36
N LEU A 17 -7.30 -4.80 -0.58
CA LEU A 17 -7.70 -4.15 -1.83
C LEU A 17 -7.88 -2.66 -1.57
N ASP A 18 -6.85 -1.87 -1.77
CA ASP A 18 -6.77 -0.47 -1.39
C ASP A 18 -6.58 0.51 -2.57
N SER A 19 -6.63 0.04 -3.80
CA SER A 19 -6.43 0.88 -5.00
C SER A 19 -7.39 2.07 -5.05
N HIS A 20 -8.64 1.88 -4.64
CA HIS A 20 -9.65 2.93 -4.60
C HIS A 20 -9.32 4.04 -3.59
N ILE A 21 -8.63 3.71 -2.51
CA ILE A 21 -8.18 4.67 -1.49
C ILE A 21 -7.04 5.52 -2.04
N HIS A 22 -6.06 4.90 -2.69
CA HIS A 22 -4.98 5.61 -3.37
C HIS A 22 -5.52 6.52 -4.49
N LYS A 23 -6.45 6.01 -5.28
CA LYS A 23 -7.10 6.78 -6.35
C LYS A 23 -7.77 8.04 -5.80
N ALA A 24 -8.63 7.89 -4.80
CA ALA A 24 -9.32 9.01 -4.17
C ALA A 24 -8.35 10.00 -3.53
N THR A 25 -7.28 9.52 -2.91
CA THR A 25 -6.25 10.38 -2.32
C THR A 25 -5.59 11.24 -3.40
N TRP A 26 -5.20 10.66 -4.53
CA TRP A 26 -4.62 11.41 -5.65
C TRP A 26 -5.62 12.37 -6.30
N GLN A 27 -6.88 11.98 -6.45
CA GLN A 27 -7.91 12.85 -7.05
C GLN A 27 -8.10 14.13 -6.25
N ASP A 28 -8.00 14.08 -4.93
CA ASP A 28 -8.06 15.28 -4.09
C ASP A 28 -6.71 16.01 -4.02
N PHE A 29 -5.60 15.28 -4.08
CA PHE A 29 -4.26 15.85 -4.03
C PHE A 29 -3.98 16.78 -5.22
N PHE A 30 -4.45 16.45 -6.41
CA PHE A 30 -4.22 17.25 -7.62
C PHE A 30 -4.75 18.68 -7.46
N PRO A 31 -6.05 18.89 -7.17
CA PRO A 31 -6.56 20.27 -7.01
C PRO A 31 -5.99 20.97 -5.78
N GLU A 32 -5.71 20.27 -4.70
CA GLU A 32 -5.08 20.83 -3.50
C GLU A 32 -3.68 21.39 -3.79
N HIS A 33 -3.00 20.87 -4.81
CA HIS A 33 -1.67 21.28 -5.22
C HIS A 33 -1.68 22.04 -6.56
N GLY A 34 -2.81 22.65 -6.92
CA GLY A 34 -2.91 23.54 -8.07
C GLY A 34 -2.95 22.86 -9.44
N ARG A 35 -3.33 21.60 -9.49
CA ARG A 35 -3.50 20.86 -10.74
C ARG A 35 -4.98 20.59 -11.00
N ALA A 36 -5.33 20.39 -12.29
CA ALA A 36 -6.69 20.07 -12.67
C ALA A 36 -7.16 18.77 -12.03
N PRO A 37 -8.41 18.69 -11.56
CA PRO A 37 -8.97 17.45 -11.05
C PRO A 37 -8.95 16.35 -12.10
N LEU A 38 -8.72 15.11 -11.67
CA LEU A 38 -8.77 13.94 -12.53
C LEU A 38 -10.14 13.29 -12.45
N THR A 39 -10.69 12.91 -13.61
CA THR A 39 -11.86 12.03 -13.65
C THR A 39 -11.45 10.62 -13.19
N ASP A 40 -12.43 9.78 -12.87
CA ASP A 40 -12.17 8.38 -12.51
C ASP A 40 -11.43 7.65 -13.63
N GLU A 41 -11.82 7.85 -14.88
CA GLU A 41 -11.18 7.25 -16.05
C GLU A 41 -9.72 7.69 -16.19
N GLU A 42 -9.46 8.99 -16.05
CA GLU A 42 -8.09 9.54 -16.10
C GLU A 42 -7.22 9.00 -14.95
N ALA A 43 -7.78 8.91 -13.75
CA ALA A 43 -7.08 8.36 -12.61
C ALA A 43 -6.74 6.89 -12.81
N GLU A 44 -7.68 6.09 -13.25
CA GLU A 44 -7.46 4.67 -13.53
C GLU A 44 -6.41 4.46 -14.62
N LYS A 45 -6.45 5.26 -15.67
CA LYS A 45 -5.52 5.16 -16.79
C LYS A 45 -4.10 5.60 -16.44
N ASN A 46 -3.95 6.63 -15.61
CA ASN A 46 -2.67 7.31 -15.41
C ASN A 46 -2.00 7.04 -14.05
N LEU A 47 -2.73 6.58 -13.06
CA LEU A 47 -2.21 6.42 -11.70
C LEU A 47 -1.97 4.96 -11.31
N LEU A 48 -2.81 4.03 -11.78
CA LEU A 48 -2.69 2.64 -11.41
C LEU A 48 -1.38 2.04 -11.94
N GLY A 49 -0.67 1.37 -11.05
CA GLY A 49 0.60 0.73 -11.37
C GLY A 49 1.79 1.68 -11.41
N CYS A 50 1.60 2.97 -11.16
CA CYS A 50 2.68 3.96 -11.12
C CYS A 50 3.14 4.21 -9.68
N SER A 51 4.44 4.46 -9.52
CA SER A 51 4.99 4.92 -8.24
C SER A 51 4.65 6.39 -8.00
N ASN A 52 4.73 6.82 -6.73
CA ASN A 52 4.53 8.23 -6.39
C ASN A 52 5.49 9.15 -7.15
N THR A 53 6.75 8.74 -7.26
CA THR A 53 7.77 9.50 -8.01
C THR A 53 7.39 9.66 -9.48
N GLU A 54 6.91 8.60 -10.12
CA GLU A 54 6.46 8.65 -11.51
C GLU A 54 5.28 9.60 -11.68
N ILE A 55 4.30 9.55 -10.79
CA ILE A 55 3.11 10.43 -10.83
C ILE A 55 3.54 11.89 -10.61
N LEU A 56 4.33 12.16 -9.59
CA LEU A 56 4.79 13.51 -9.27
C LEU A 56 5.65 14.10 -10.38
N THR A 57 6.58 13.33 -10.92
CA THR A 57 7.45 13.77 -12.02
C THR A 57 6.62 14.07 -13.28
N ARG A 58 5.63 13.26 -13.57
CA ARG A 58 4.80 13.39 -14.77
C ARG A 58 3.83 14.56 -14.72
N PHE A 59 3.19 14.78 -13.58
CA PHE A 59 2.07 15.74 -13.48
C PHE A 59 2.40 17.03 -12.73
N PHE A 60 3.49 17.05 -11.95
CA PHE A 60 3.83 18.20 -11.10
C PHE A 60 5.20 18.81 -11.44
N SER A 61 5.89 18.33 -12.49
CA SER A 61 7.19 18.87 -12.91
C SER A 61 7.13 20.36 -13.27
N PRO A 62 8.25 21.11 -13.04
CA PRO A 62 9.52 20.62 -12.49
C PRO A 62 9.52 20.55 -10.97
N LEU A 63 10.12 19.47 -10.42
CA LEU A 63 10.27 19.27 -8.98
C LEU A 63 11.72 18.88 -8.65
N THR A 64 12.21 19.37 -7.51
CA THR A 64 13.45 18.86 -6.93
C THR A 64 13.21 17.51 -6.24
N GLN A 65 14.28 16.77 -5.97
CA GLN A 65 14.19 15.53 -5.22
C GLN A 65 13.55 15.73 -3.83
N GLU A 66 13.95 16.81 -3.14
CA GLU A 66 13.39 17.17 -1.84
C GLU A 66 11.89 17.46 -1.91
N GLU A 67 11.43 18.15 -2.96
CA GLU A 67 10.00 18.39 -3.17
C GLU A 67 9.23 17.10 -3.43
N ILE A 68 9.80 16.18 -4.20
CA ILE A 68 9.18 14.85 -4.45
C ILE A 68 9.03 14.08 -3.14
N GLU A 69 10.07 14.07 -2.31
CA GLU A 69 10.02 13.39 -1.01
C GLU A 69 8.97 14.00 -0.08
N ARG A 70 8.90 15.32 -0.03
CA ARG A 70 7.91 16.05 0.79
C ARG A 70 6.49 15.76 0.32
N LEU A 71 6.23 15.86 -0.98
CA LEU A 71 4.90 15.61 -1.56
C LEU A 71 4.49 14.15 -1.42
N THR A 72 5.43 13.24 -1.56
CA THR A 72 5.20 11.81 -1.30
C THR A 72 4.78 11.59 0.15
N TYR A 73 5.49 12.20 1.09
CA TYR A 73 5.16 12.11 2.51
C TYR A 73 3.74 12.63 2.80
N GLU A 74 3.40 13.80 2.26
CA GLU A 74 2.06 14.40 2.41
C GLU A 74 0.95 13.49 1.85
N LYS A 75 1.15 12.99 0.64
CA LYS A 75 0.18 12.11 -0.02
C LYS A 75 -0.01 10.81 0.77
N GLU A 76 1.07 10.19 1.20
CA GLU A 76 0.98 8.91 1.92
C GLU A 76 0.41 9.07 3.33
N ALA A 77 0.67 10.20 3.99
CA ALA A 77 0.03 10.51 5.27
C ALA A 77 -1.50 10.62 5.13
N GLU A 78 -1.97 11.28 4.07
CA GLU A 78 -3.40 11.39 3.78
C GLU A 78 -4.02 10.03 3.41
N TYR A 79 -3.30 9.23 2.62
CA TYR A 79 -3.71 7.86 2.32
C TYR A 79 -3.93 7.05 3.61
N ARG A 80 -2.97 7.06 4.53
CA ARG A 80 -3.09 6.33 5.80
C ARG A 80 -4.28 6.80 6.63
N ARG A 81 -4.50 8.11 6.67
CA ARG A 81 -5.65 8.69 7.38
C ARG A 81 -6.96 8.17 6.81
N ARG A 82 -7.09 8.13 5.49
CA ARG A 82 -8.29 7.62 4.80
C ARG A 82 -8.44 6.12 4.96
N ALA A 83 -7.37 5.38 4.84
CA ALA A 83 -7.39 3.92 4.91
C ALA A 83 -7.99 3.43 6.22
N VAL A 84 -7.52 3.93 7.36
CA VAL A 84 -8.01 3.47 8.67
C VAL A 84 -9.45 3.88 8.96
N LEU A 85 -10.01 4.84 8.21
CA LEU A 85 -11.41 5.26 8.31
C LEU A 85 -12.30 4.56 7.29
N ASP A 86 -11.74 3.90 6.29
CA ASP A 86 -12.49 3.23 5.24
C ASP A 86 -12.93 1.84 5.70
N PRO A 87 -14.24 1.54 5.73
CA PRO A 87 -14.74 0.23 6.17
C PRO A 87 -14.34 -0.92 5.25
N THR A 88 -13.89 -0.63 4.03
CA THR A 88 -13.39 -1.65 3.08
C THR A 88 -11.91 -1.97 3.27
N PHE A 89 -11.19 -1.22 4.13
CA PHE A 89 -9.79 -1.47 4.41
C PHE A 89 -9.67 -2.61 5.43
N VAL A 90 -9.83 -3.81 4.93
CA VAL A 90 -9.80 -5.07 5.69
C VAL A 90 -8.98 -6.08 4.91
N LEU A 91 -8.44 -7.08 5.61
CA LEU A 91 -7.80 -8.22 4.93
C LEU A 91 -8.83 -8.93 4.05
N VAL A 92 -8.42 -9.33 2.86
CA VAL A 92 -9.29 -10.05 1.92
C VAL A 92 -9.90 -11.27 2.61
N PRO A 93 -11.21 -11.54 2.44
CA PRO A 93 -11.86 -12.72 3.04
C PRO A 93 -11.09 -14.01 2.77
N GLY A 94 -10.86 -14.79 3.83
CA GLY A 94 -10.09 -16.04 3.77
C GLY A 94 -8.59 -15.89 4.03
N VAL A 95 -8.05 -14.66 4.03
CA VAL A 95 -6.61 -14.43 4.29
C VAL A 95 -6.23 -14.84 5.70
N GLU A 96 -6.99 -14.44 6.70
CA GLU A 96 -6.66 -14.75 8.10
C GLU A 96 -6.62 -16.25 8.35
N GLU A 97 -7.62 -16.97 7.88
CA GLU A 97 -7.69 -18.43 8.01
C GLU A 97 -6.55 -19.13 7.27
N PHE A 98 -6.21 -18.63 6.09
CA PHE A 98 -5.09 -19.18 5.31
C PHE A 98 -3.74 -18.94 5.98
N LEU A 99 -3.50 -17.74 6.51
CA LEU A 99 -2.28 -17.43 7.25
C LEU A 99 -2.19 -18.24 8.56
N ASP A 100 -3.30 -18.41 9.25
CA ASP A 100 -3.37 -19.27 10.45
C ASP A 100 -3.00 -20.71 10.11
N TYR A 101 -3.54 -21.23 9.01
CA TYR A 101 -3.22 -22.56 8.50
C TYR A 101 -1.73 -22.72 8.20
N LEU A 102 -1.15 -21.77 7.44
CA LEU A 102 0.27 -21.81 7.08
C LEU A 102 1.16 -21.75 8.32
N LYS A 103 0.81 -20.93 9.29
CA LYS A 103 1.55 -20.81 10.53
C LYS A 103 1.49 -22.10 11.35
N ALA A 104 0.30 -22.69 11.49
CA ALA A 104 0.09 -23.94 12.22
C ALA A 104 0.87 -25.10 11.58
N GLU A 105 0.97 -25.12 10.24
CA GLU A 105 1.73 -26.11 9.48
C GLU A 105 3.24 -25.83 9.45
N GLY A 106 3.69 -24.71 10.03
CA GLY A 106 5.11 -24.35 10.12
C GLY A 106 5.73 -23.85 8.82
N TYR A 107 4.93 -23.26 7.91
CA TYR A 107 5.46 -22.61 6.72
C TYR A 107 6.13 -21.27 7.08
N PRO A 108 7.40 -21.06 6.69
CA PRO A 108 7.99 -19.73 6.79
C PRO A 108 7.24 -18.75 5.89
N MET A 109 6.96 -17.57 6.41
CA MET A 109 6.19 -16.54 5.67
C MET A 109 6.89 -15.20 5.73
N MET A 110 6.85 -14.45 4.62
CA MET A 110 7.31 -13.08 4.57
C MET A 110 6.44 -12.25 3.63
N ILE A 111 6.50 -10.92 3.81
CA ILE A 111 5.86 -9.95 2.93
C ILE A 111 6.93 -9.24 2.12
N ALA A 112 6.74 -9.17 0.80
CA ALA A 112 7.53 -8.34 -0.10
C ALA A 112 6.60 -7.25 -0.66
N THR A 113 6.92 -5.99 -0.40
CA THR A 113 6.08 -4.86 -0.78
C THR A 113 6.91 -3.67 -1.27
N GLY A 114 6.37 -2.96 -2.27
CA GLY A 114 6.92 -1.67 -2.71
C GLY A 114 6.35 -0.47 -1.96
N SER A 115 5.55 -0.68 -0.92
CA SER A 115 4.94 0.39 -0.14
C SER A 115 5.97 1.19 0.65
N GLU A 116 5.67 2.46 0.85
CA GLU A 116 6.47 3.36 1.69
C GLU A 116 6.48 2.85 3.14
N ILE A 117 7.63 3.00 3.82
CA ILE A 117 7.86 2.39 5.14
C ILE A 117 6.81 2.76 6.20
N ASN A 118 6.31 4.00 6.20
CA ASN A 118 5.29 4.41 7.17
C ASN A 118 3.93 3.75 6.87
N ASN A 119 3.65 3.45 5.61
CA ASN A 119 2.48 2.67 5.24
C ASN A 119 2.61 1.24 5.75
N VAL A 120 3.78 0.63 5.59
CA VAL A 120 4.04 -0.74 6.08
C VAL A 120 3.89 -0.80 7.61
N LYS A 121 4.41 0.17 8.34
CA LYS A 121 4.20 0.27 9.79
C LYS A 121 2.72 0.37 10.15
N CYS A 122 1.98 1.20 9.42
CA CYS A 122 0.54 1.33 9.58
C CYS A 122 -0.19 -0.01 9.38
N TYR A 123 0.12 -0.72 8.31
CA TYR A 123 -0.48 -2.04 8.03
C TYR A 123 -0.16 -3.04 9.13
N PHE A 124 1.09 -3.09 9.56
CA PHE A 124 1.54 -4.02 10.58
C PHE A 124 0.77 -3.83 11.89
N GLU A 125 0.62 -2.59 12.33
CA GLU A 125 -0.13 -2.25 13.54
C GLU A 125 -1.65 -2.43 13.36
N TYR A 126 -2.19 -1.90 12.27
CA TYR A 126 -3.65 -1.88 12.05
C TYR A 126 -4.24 -3.27 11.88
N PHE A 127 -3.56 -4.15 11.15
CA PHE A 127 -4.01 -5.51 10.91
C PHE A 127 -3.43 -6.53 11.89
N HIS A 128 -2.64 -6.10 12.86
CA HIS A 128 -1.97 -7.01 13.80
C HIS A 128 -1.20 -8.12 13.08
N LEU A 129 -0.36 -7.72 12.11
CA LEU A 129 0.38 -8.66 11.26
C LEU A 129 1.43 -9.46 12.04
N GLU A 130 1.81 -9.05 13.25
CA GLU A 130 2.68 -9.79 14.16
C GLU A 130 2.15 -11.20 14.48
N ARG A 131 0.87 -11.44 14.25
CA ARG A 131 0.28 -12.77 14.41
C ARG A 131 0.91 -13.81 13.48
N TRP A 132 1.39 -13.36 12.32
CA TRP A 132 1.89 -14.25 11.24
C TRP A 132 3.28 -13.89 10.75
N PHE A 133 3.69 -12.63 10.85
CA PHE A 133 4.93 -12.12 10.27
C PHE A 133 5.78 -11.43 11.32
N ASP A 134 7.08 -11.66 11.26
CA ASP A 134 8.05 -10.86 12.01
C ASP A 134 8.37 -9.60 11.20
N TRP A 135 8.54 -8.47 11.86
CA TRP A 135 8.89 -7.21 11.21
C TRP A 135 10.13 -7.34 10.31
N GLU A 136 11.11 -8.12 10.76
CA GLU A 136 12.36 -8.36 10.02
C GLU A 136 12.16 -9.15 8.72
N HIS A 137 11.03 -9.81 8.54
CA HIS A 137 10.66 -10.58 7.35
C HIS A 137 9.74 -9.80 6.41
N ILE A 138 9.75 -8.47 6.48
CA ILE A 138 9.05 -7.58 5.56
C ILE A 138 10.10 -6.81 4.77
N ILE A 139 10.05 -6.95 3.46
CA ILE A 139 11.02 -6.34 2.54
C ILE A 139 10.31 -5.56 1.43
#